data_454104231a8ef5828425b2ef5ace541c
#
_entry.id   454104231a8ef5828425b2ef5ace541c
#
_cell.length_a   1.000
_cell.length_b   1.000
_cell.length_c   1.000
_cell.angle_alpha   90.00
_cell.angle_beta   90.00
_cell.angle_gamma   90.00
#
_symmetry.space_group_name_H-M   'P 1'
#
loop_
_entity.id
_entity.type
_entity.pdbx_description
1 polymer ?
#
loop_
_entity_poly.entity_id
_entity_poly.type
_entity_poly.pdbx_seq_one_letter_code
_entity_poly.pdbx_strand_id
1 'polypeptide(L)'
;MAVVDGKTGSLIVEPDADTLKKYQDQKDEELRQRAMLKELKGKTTETKSGHKIHLYANIGSTGDVASVLANDAEGIGLFRSEFIYLEKDNYPTEEEQFQIYKAVAQNMAGKKVIIRTLDIGADKRIDYFDMAHEENPAMGYRAIRICLDRPEVFKTQLRALFRASMFGNISIMYPMIISVTEVKQIKAIVAEVKKELTEQGIPFKDDVEQGVMIETPAAVMISDLLAKEVDFFSIGTNDLTQYTLAIDRQNAKLDNIYDSHHEAVLRMIQMVIDNAHKEGIWAGICGELGADTTLTEHFIQMGIDELSVSPT
;
A
#
# COMPACT_ATOMS: atom_id res chain seq x y z
N MET A 1 -10.48 16.04 37.04
CA MET A 1 -9.30 15.70 36.21
C MET A 1 -9.48 14.30 35.69
N ALA A 2 -9.02 14.00 34.45
CA ALA A 2 -9.10 12.65 33.90
C ALA A 2 -7.84 12.32 33.12
N VAL A 3 -7.48 11.04 33.08
CA VAL A 3 -6.44 10.48 32.22
C VAL A 3 -7.12 9.67 31.13
N VAL A 4 -6.72 9.92 29.87
CA VAL A 4 -7.15 9.11 28.70
C VAL A 4 -5.92 8.40 28.18
N ASP A 5 -5.93 7.08 28.21
CA ASP A 5 -4.90 6.24 27.64
C ASP A 5 -5.40 5.58 26.37
N GLY A 6 -4.96 6.09 25.22
CA GLY A 6 -5.35 5.57 23.90
C GLY A 6 -4.75 4.21 23.56
N LYS A 7 -3.67 3.78 24.24
CA LYS A 7 -3.05 2.46 24.02
C LYS A 7 -3.86 1.33 24.64
N THR A 8 -4.39 1.58 25.85
CA THR A 8 -5.20 0.59 26.57
C THR A 8 -6.70 0.81 26.41
N GLY A 9 -7.13 1.91 25.76
CA GLY A 9 -8.54 2.30 25.68
C GLY A 9 -9.14 2.67 27.04
N SER A 10 -8.31 3.10 28.00
CA SER A 10 -8.73 3.37 29.38
C SER A 10 -9.02 4.84 29.61
N LEU A 11 -10.13 5.10 30.32
CA LEU A 11 -10.47 6.43 30.86
C LEU A 11 -10.48 6.33 32.40
N ILE A 12 -9.57 7.08 33.05
CA ILE A 12 -9.49 7.13 34.51
C ILE A 12 -9.99 8.50 34.96
N VAL A 13 -11.11 8.52 35.66
CA VAL A 13 -11.72 9.74 36.21
C VAL A 13 -11.23 9.92 37.64
N GLU A 14 -10.86 11.17 37.99
CA GLU A 14 -10.33 11.54 39.31
C GLU A 14 -9.17 10.63 39.77
N PRO A 15 -8.09 10.50 38.95
CA PRO A 15 -6.94 9.65 39.28
C PRO A 15 -6.33 10.11 40.60
N ASP A 16 -5.85 9.17 41.40
CA ASP A 16 -5.02 9.48 42.57
C ASP A 16 -3.64 10.05 42.16
N ALA A 17 -2.88 10.53 43.13
CA ALA A 17 -1.58 11.19 42.91
C ALA A 17 -0.57 10.24 42.22
N ASP A 18 -0.55 8.98 42.61
CA ASP A 18 0.39 7.98 42.08
C ASP A 18 0.04 7.62 40.62
N THR A 19 -1.22 7.42 40.33
CA THR A 19 -1.74 7.19 38.97
C THR A 19 -1.45 8.40 38.08
N LEU A 20 -1.71 9.62 38.57
CA LEU A 20 -1.43 10.83 37.80
C LEU A 20 0.06 10.97 37.48
N LYS A 21 0.94 10.73 38.46
CA LYS A 21 2.38 10.75 38.29
C LYS A 21 2.85 9.73 37.28
N LYS A 22 2.37 8.48 37.37
CA LYS A 22 2.70 7.41 36.41
C LYS A 22 2.40 7.84 34.97
N TYR A 23 1.20 8.37 34.71
CA TYR A 23 0.81 8.79 33.36
C TYR A 23 1.52 10.08 32.90
N GLN A 24 1.90 10.95 33.84
CA GLN A 24 2.73 12.11 33.50
C GLN A 24 4.13 11.69 33.08
N ASP A 25 4.76 10.77 33.82
CA ASP A 25 6.09 10.23 33.50
C ASP A 25 6.06 9.51 32.13
N GLN A 26 4.99 8.75 31.86
CA GLN A 26 4.78 8.08 30.57
C GLN A 26 4.65 9.10 29.43
N LYS A 27 3.87 10.16 29.62
CA LYS A 27 3.71 11.24 28.64
C LYS A 27 5.03 11.95 28.36
N ASP A 28 5.81 12.24 29.41
CA ASP A 28 7.09 12.92 29.26
C ASP A 28 8.11 12.05 28.52
N GLU A 29 8.10 10.74 28.75
CA GLU A 29 8.91 9.79 27.98
C GLU A 29 8.49 9.71 26.51
N GLU A 30 7.19 9.66 26.22
CA GLU A 30 6.69 9.69 24.84
C GLU A 30 7.09 10.99 24.12
N LEU A 31 7.05 12.13 24.81
CA LEU A 31 7.48 13.40 24.23
C LEU A 31 8.98 13.42 23.96
N ARG A 32 9.80 12.83 24.81
CA ARG A 32 11.25 12.66 24.57
C ARG A 32 11.51 11.79 23.36
N GLN A 33 10.84 10.64 23.27
CA GLN A 33 10.97 9.74 22.12
C GLN A 33 10.57 10.43 20.82
N ARG A 34 9.45 11.17 20.80
CA ARG A 34 9.04 11.96 19.64
C ARG A 34 10.06 13.04 19.26
N ALA A 35 10.69 13.68 20.25
CA ALA A 35 11.74 14.67 19.98
C ALA A 35 12.99 14.01 19.35
N MET A 36 13.43 12.86 19.87
CA MET A 36 14.53 12.09 19.29
C MET A 36 14.24 11.65 17.86
N LEU A 37 13.02 11.18 17.58
CA LEU A 37 12.63 10.79 16.22
C LEU A 37 12.68 11.99 15.25
N LYS A 38 12.35 13.20 15.71
CA LYS A 38 12.47 14.41 14.87
C LYS A 38 13.91 14.72 14.46
N GLU A 39 14.90 14.32 15.25
CA GLU A 39 16.31 14.50 14.90
C GLU A 39 16.78 13.56 13.79
N LEU A 40 15.99 12.55 13.46
CA LEU A 40 16.26 11.64 12.32
C LEU A 40 15.86 12.23 10.97
N LYS A 41 15.08 13.30 10.94
CA LYS A 41 14.67 13.94 9.68
C LYS A 41 15.89 14.40 8.89
N GLY A 42 15.85 14.17 7.58
CA GLY A 42 16.94 14.48 6.66
C GLY A 42 18.13 13.51 6.72
N LYS A 43 18.08 12.48 7.56
CA LYS A 43 19.09 11.44 7.57
C LYS A 43 18.76 10.34 6.57
N THR A 44 19.78 9.75 5.95
CA THR A 44 19.63 8.60 5.05
C THR A 44 19.13 7.39 5.83
N THR A 45 18.16 6.68 5.27
CA THR A 45 17.67 5.40 5.82
C THR A 45 18.56 4.28 5.29
N GLU A 46 19.63 4.00 6.04
CA GLU A 46 20.61 2.98 5.68
C GLU A 46 21.05 2.16 6.90
N THR A 47 21.43 0.92 6.66
CA THR A 47 22.01 0.04 7.68
C THR A 47 23.43 0.46 8.00
N LYS A 48 24.00 -0.04 9.12
CA LYS A 48 25.41 0.16 9.46
C LYS A 48 26.38 -0.39 8.42
N SER A 49 25.94 -1.33 7.58
CA SER A 49 26.68 -1.90 6.46
C SER A 49 26.54 -1.09 5.16
N GLY A 50 25.79 0.02 5.16
CA GLY A 50 25.59 0.88 3.98
C GLY A 50 24.48 0.38 3.05
N HIS A 51 23.66 -0.60 3.44
CA HIS A 51 22.51 -1.00 2.64
C HIS A 51 21.37 0.01 2.83
N LYS A 52 20.95 0.63 1.74
CA LYS A 52 19.87 1.63 1.74
C LYS A 52 18.52 0.92 1.68
N ILE A 53 17.59 1.35 2.53
CA ILE A 53 16.20 0.90 2.54
C ILE A 53 15.32 2.13 2.35
N HIS A 54 14.36 2.08 1.45
CA HIS A 54 13.43 3.18 1.25
C HIS A 54 12.31 3.14 2.29
N LEU A 55 12.10 4.25 2.97
CA LEU A 55 10.98 4.42 3.89
C LEU A 55 9.92 5.31 3.25
N TYR A 56 8.83 4.67 2.84
CA TYR A 56 7.71 5.32 2.16
C TYR A 56 6.49 5.39 3.06
N ALA A 57 5.51 6.18 2.63
CA ALA A 57 4.25 6.36 3.35
C ALA A 57 3.07 5.72 2.61
N ASN A 58 2.11 5.22 3.40
CA ASN A 58 0.79 4.80 2.92
C ASN A 58 -0.19 5.95 3.07
N ILE A 59 -0.94 6.28 2.01
CA ILE A 59 -1.96 7.32 2.03
C ILE A 59 -3.28 6.85 1.42
N GLY A 60 -4.38 7.53 1.80
CA GLY A 60 -5.71 7.32 1.23
C GLY A 60 -6.26 8.56 0.51
N SER A 61 -5.70 9.73 0.77
CA SER A 61 -6.20 11.01 0.22
C SER A 61 -5.06 11.97 -0.12
N THR A 62 -5.39 13.01 -0.90
CA THR A 62 -4.48 14.13 -1.17
C THR A 62 -4.12 14.92 0.08
N GLY A 63 -5.03 14.94 1.08
CA GLY A 63 -4.80 15.61 2.36
C GLY A 63 -3.65 15.01 3.18
N ASP A 64 -3.36 13.72 2.98
CA ASP A 64 -2.30 13.02 3.70
C ASP A 64 -0.89 13.45 3.27
N VAL A 65 -0.74 14.03 2.07
CA VAL A 65 0.57 14.43 1.51
C VAL A 65 1.30 15.40 2.42
N ALA A 66 0.59 16.31 3.07
CA ALA A 66 1.20 17.23 4.04
C ALA A 66 1.86 16.48 5.20
N SER A 67 1.21 15.44 5.73
CA SER A 67 1.77 14.57 6.77
C SER A 67 2.97 13.76 6.28
N VAL A 68 2.91 13.23 5.05
CA VAL A 68 4.03 12.53 4.40
C VAL A 68 5.28 13.40 4.37
N LEU A 69 5.15 14.63 3.87
CA LEU A 69 6.27 15.58 3.78
C LEU A 69 6.74 16.06 5.15
N ALA A 70 5.80 16.30 6.08
CA ALA A 70 6.11 16.72 7.45
C ALA A 70 6.89 15.65 8.22
N ASN A 71 6.70 14.36 7.90
CA ASN A 71 7.43 13.24 8.51
C ASN A 71 8.63 12.75 7.68
N ASP A 72 8.97 13.49 6.61
CA ASP A 72 10.16 13.25 5.77
C ASP A 72 10.18 11.87 5.10
N ALA A 73 9.03 11.34 4.72
CA ALA A 73 8.99 10.11 3.94
C ALA A 73 9.68 10.29 2.58
N GLU A 74 10.43 9.27 2.15
CA GLU A 74 11.18 9.31 0.89
C GLU A 74 10.28 9.19 -0.35
N GLY A 75 9.03 8.74 -0.16
CA GLY A 75 8.04 8.57 -1.21
C GLY A 75 6.69 8.11 -0.65
N ILE A 76 5.77 7.80 -1.54
CA ILE A 76 4.51 7.14 -1.24
C ILE A 76 4.59 5.73 -1.82
N GLY A 77 4.60 4.71 -0.96
CA GLY A 77 4.66 3.30 -1.36
C GLY A 77 3.28 2.68 -1.61
N LEU A 78 2.24 3.32 -1.09
CA LEU A 78 0.87 2.92 -1.36
C LEU A 78 -0.05 4.14 -1.30
N PHE A 79 -0.55 4.56 -2.46
CA PHE A 79 -1.75 5.40 -2.54
C PHE A 79 -2.95 4.52 -2.84
N ARG A 80 -3.87 4.45 -1.89
CA ARG A 80 -5.10 3.66 -1.98
C ARG A 80 -6.16 4.41 -2.78
N SER A 81 -6.20 4.17 -4.09
CA SER A 81 -7.09 4.90 -5.01
C SER A 81 -8.57 4.60 -4.84
N GLU A 82 -8.93 3.52 -4.14
CA GLU A 82 -10.33 3.18 -3.88
C GLU A 82 -11.11 4.26 -3.12
N PHE A 83 -10.44 5.08 -2.31
CA PHE A 83 -11.09 6.20 -1.61
C PHE A 83 -11.69 7.24 -2.57
N ILE A 84 -11.09 7.41 -3.77
CA ILE A 84 -11.63 8.29 -4.81
C ILE A 84 -13.02 7.82 -5.26
N TYR A 85 -13.23 6.50 -5.30
CA TYR A 85 -14.50 5.90 -5.67
C TYR A 85 -15.50 5.90 -4.51
N LEU A 86 -15.04 5.66 -3.28
CA LEU A 86 -15.87 5.63 -2.08
C LEU A 86 -16.50 6.99 -1.74
N GLU A 87 -15.86 8.08 -2.12
CA GLU A 87 -16.34 9.45 -1.87
C GLU A 87 -17.35 9.96 -2.91
N LYS A 88 -17.72 9.14 -3.89
CA LYS A 88 -18.57 9.50 -5.02
C LYS A 88 -19.87 8.72 -5.05
N ASP A 89 -20.88 9.30 -5.67
CA ASP A 89 -22.17 8.67 -5.95
C ASP A 89 -22.22 8.02 -7.37
N ASN A 90 -21.13 8.14 -8.14
CA ASN A 90 -20.98 7.57 -9.47
C ASN A 90 -19.50 7.35 -9.79
N TYR A 91 -19.21 6.61 -10.85
CA TYR A 91 -17.85 6.38 -11.31
C TYR A 91 -17.09 7.71 -11.47
N PRO A 92 -15.93 7.88 -10.85
CA PRO A 92 -15.11 9.07 -11.05
C PRO A 92 -14.64 9.11 -12.52
N THR A 93 -14.77 10.28 -13.14
CA THR A 93 -14.33 10.50 -14.52
C THR A 93 -12.81 10.45 -14.64
N GLU A 94 -12.30 10.28 -15.88
CA GLU A 94 -10.86 10.35 -16.14
C GLU A 94 -10.26 11.68 -15.67
N GLU A 95 -10.96 12.79 -15.89
CA GLU A 95 -10.47 14.11 -15.49
C GLU A 95 -10.41 14.30 -13.98
N GLU A 96 -11.43 13.86 -13.25
CA GLU A 96 -11.42 13.90 -11.78
C GLU A 96 -10.27 13.10 -11.20
N GLN A 97 -10.06 11.87 -11.68
CA GLN A 97 -8.95 11.02 -11.26
C GLN A 97 -7.59 11.64 -11.63
N PHE A 98 -7.47 12.15 -12.86
CA PHE A 98 -6.26 12.81 -13.33
C PHE A 98 -5.87 14.00 -12.44
N GLN A 99 -6.81 14.86 -12.06
CA GLN A 99 -6.51 16.01 -11.19
C GLN A 99 -6.00 15.57 -9.81
N ILE A 100 -6.56 14.50 -9.25
CA ILE A 100 -6.12 13.95 -7.96
C ILE A 100 -4.70 13.39 -8.07
N TYR A 101 -4.44 12.52 -9.04
CA TYR A 101 -3.12 11.92 -9.21
C TYR A 101 -2.03 12.94 -9.54
N LYS A 102 -2.36 13.92 -10.40
CA LYS A 102 -1.50 15.06 -10.73
C LYS A 102 -1.14 15.87 -9.48
N ALA A 103 -2.12 16.22 -8.66
CA ALA A 103 -1.90 16.99 -7.44
C ALA A 103 -0.95 16.28 -6.48
N VAL A 104 -1.13 14.97 -6.26
CA VAL A 104 -0.24 14.17 -5.43
C VAL A 104 1.17 14.13 -6.01
N ALA A 105 1.31 13.83 -7.31
CA ALA A 105 2.60 13.76 -7.98
C ALA A 105 3.37 15.08 -7.91
N GLN A 106 2.71 16.20 -8.14
CA GLN A 106 3.32 17.54 -8.07
C GLN A 106 3.74 17.89 -6.64
N ASN A 107 2.88 17.63 -5.66
CA ASN A 107 3.17 17.95 -4.25
C ASN A 107 4.32 17.10 -3.70
N MET A 108 4.52 15.90 -4.22
CA MET A 108 5.65 15.03 -3.83
C MET A 108 7.00 15.44 -4.45
N ALA A 109 7.02 16.45 -5.32
CA ALA A 109 8.22 17.10 -5.83
C ALA A 109 9.31 16.13 -6.38
N GLY A 110 8.89 15.18 -7.20
CA GLY A 110 9.78 14.17 -7.82
C GLY A 110 10.03 12.92 -6.98
N LYS A 111 9.63 12.89 -5.72
CA LYS A 111 9.63 11.66 -4.92
C LYS A 111 8.66 10.64 -5.52
N LYS A 112 8.97 9.35 -5.40
CA LYS A 112 8.16 8.26 -5.95
C LYS A 112 6.75 8.24 -5.35
N VAL A 113 5.75 8.00 -6.20
CA VAL A 113 4.36 7.82 -5.81
C VAL A 113 3.82 6.55 -6.46
N ILE A 114 3.63 5.50 -5.67
CA ILE A 114 3.06 4.24 -6.13
C ILE A 114 1.55 4.29 -5.91
N ILE A 115 0.80 4.23 -7.00
CA ILE A 115 -0.67 4.28 -6.98
C ILE A 115 -1.20 2.89 -7.27
N ARG A 116 -1.91 2.33 -6.30
CA ARG A 116 -2.62 1.07 -6.47
C ARG A 116 -3.89 1.31 -7.29
N THR A 117 -4.10 0.51 -8.33
CA THR A 117 -5.37 0.54 -9.06
C THR A 117 -6.52 0.07 -8.19
N LEU A 118 -7.74 0.24 -8.68
CA LEU A 118 -8.97 -0.05 -7.97
C LEU A 118 -8.91 -1.33 -7.12
N ASP A 119 -9.15 -1.20 -5.81
CA ASP A 119 -9.30 -2.31 -4.87
C ASP A 119 -10.61 -2.18 -4.09
N ILE A 120 -11.72 -2.31 -4.83
CA ILE A 120 -13.10 -2.34 -4.31
C ILE A 120 -13.57 -3.78 -4.28
N GLY A 121 -14.53 -4.08 -3.42
CA GLY A 121 -15.01 -5.41 -3.10
C GLY A 121 -14.71 -5.76 -1.64
N ALA A 122 -14.98 -6.99 -1.25
CA ALA A 122 -14.87 -7.44 0.14
C ALA A 122 -15.72 -6.57 1.10
N ASP A 123 -15.08 -5.81 1.98
CA ASP A 123 -15.68 -4.89 2.94
C ASP A 123 -16.04 -3.52 2.35
N LYS A 124 -15.52 -3.19 1.16
CA LYS A 124 -15.70 -1.90 0.50
C LYS A 124 -16.76 -1.98 -0.59
N ARG A 125 -18.03 -1.92 -0.21
CA ARG A 125 -19.15 -1.93 -1.16
C ARG A 125 -19.50 -0.51 -1.58
N ILE A 126 -19.81 -0.37 -2.86
CA ILE A 126 -20.27 0.88 -3.47
C ILE A 126 -21.50 0.58 -4.30
N ASP A 127 -22.61 1.26 -4.04
CA ASP A 127 -23.91 0.96 -4.63
C ASP A 127 -23.89 1.06 -6.17
N TYR A 128 -23.22 2.05 -6.73
CA TYR A 128 -23.17 2.24 -8.19
C TYR A 128 -22.32 1.21 -8.95
N PHE A 129 -21.57 0.33 -8.23
CA PHE A 129 -20.90 -0.82 -8.85
C PHE A 129 -21.86 -1.98 -9.12
N ASP A 130 -23.06 -1.97 -8.54
CA ASP A 130 -24.09 -2.99 -8.70
C ASP A 130 -23.53 -4.42 -8.50
N MET A 131 -22.82 -4.60 -7.39
CA MET A 131 -22.20 -5.87 -7.05
C MET A 131 -23.19 -6.76 -6.33
N ALA A 132 -23.35 -7.99 -6.80
CA ALA A 132 -24.16 -9.00 -6.15
C ALA A 132 -23.68 -9.28 -4.71
N HIS A 133 -24.57 -9.81 -3.87
CA HIS A 133 -24.19 -10.34 -2.57
C HIS A 133 -23.31 -11.59 -2.75
N GLU A 134 -22.21 -11.65 -2.04
CA GLU A 134 -21.28 -12.79 -2.03
C GLU A 134 -21.17 -13.37 -0.63
N GLU A 135 -21.10 -14.70 -0.51
CA GLU A 135 -20.90 -15.38 0.76
C GLU A 135 -19.49 -15.15 1.34
N ASN A 136 -18.50 -15.01 0.47
CA ASN A 136 -17.10 -14.80 0.85
C ASN A 136 -16.49 -13.62 0.05
N PRO A 137 -16.89 -12.37 0.37
CA PRO A 137 -16.52 -11.21 -0.46
C PRO A 137 -15.02 -10.99 -0.59
N ALA A 138 -14.22 -11.33 0.43
CA ALA A 138 -12.77 -11.19 0.39
C ALA A 138 -12.12 -12.11 -0.66
N MET A 139 -12.74 -13.24 -0.99
CA MET A 139 -12.32 -14.18 -2.04
C MET A 139 -13.12 -14.05 -3.33
N GLY A 140 -13.98 -13.06 -3.42
CA GLY A 140 -14.97 -12.89 -4.49
C GLY A 140 -14.54 -11.95 -5.60
N TYR A 141 -15.54 -11.27 -6.16
CA TYR A 141 -15.42 -10.32 -7.25
C TYR A 141 -14.91 -8.97 -6.73
N ARG A 142 -13.59 -8.80 -6.74
CA ARG A 142 -12.91 -7.61 -6.20
C ARG A 142 -11.66 -7.23 -7.01
N ALA A 143 -11.23 -5.99 -6.85
CA ALA A 143 -9.95 -5.47 -7.31
C ALA A 143 -9.71 -5.73 -8.81
N ILE A 144 -8.58 -6.36 -9.16
CA ILE A 144 -8.23 -6.64 -10.56
C ILE A 144 -9.26 -7.48 -11.29
N ARG A 145 -10.03 -8.31 -10.59
CA ARG A 145 -11.10 -9.13 -11.19
C ARG A 145 -12.19 -8.24 -11.77
N ILE A 146 -12.57 -7.17 -11.05
CA ILE A 146 -13.48 -6.13 -11.55
C ILE A 146 -12.85 -5.41 -12.74
N CYS A 147 -11.60 -5.02 -12.64
CA CYS A 147 -10.89 -4.26 -13.67
C CYS A 147 -10.80 -5.03 -15.00
N LEU A 148 -10.55 -6.33 -14.95
CA LEU A 148 -10.45 -7.16 -16.16
C LEU A 148 -11.81 -7.51 -16.76
N ASP A 149 -12.86 -7.59 -15.94
CA ASP A 149 -14.23 -7.84 -16.38
C ASP A 149 -14.94 -6.57 -16.90
N ARG A 150 -14.56 -5.40 -16.36
CA ARG A 150 -15.06 -4.08 -16.74
C ARG A 150 -13.92 -3.20 -17.26
N PRO A 151 -13.38 -3.49 -18.45
CA PRO A 151 -12.20 -2.81 -18.97
C PRO A 151 -12.39 -1.31 -19.19
N GLU A 152 -13.62 -0.83 -19.37
CA GLU A 152 -13.93 0.60 -19.49
C GLU A 152 -13.63 1.36 -18.19
N VAL A 153 -13.93 0.76 -17.02
CA VAL A 153 -13.61 1.33 -15.70
C VAL A 153 -12.09 1.35 -15.51
N PHE A 154 -11.44 0.26 -15.87
CA PHE A 154 -9.99 0.12 -15.74
C PHE A 154 -9.23 1.07 -16.68
N LYS A 155 -9.62 1.16 -17.92
CA LYS A 155 -9.02 2.10 -18.89
C LYS A 155 -9.14 3.55 -18.44
N THR A 156 -10.30 3.95 -17.89
CA THR A 156 -10.51 5.29 -17.34
C THR A 156 -9.46 5.63 -16.27
N GLN A 157 -9.22 4.71 -15.35
CA GLN A 157 -8.21 4.89 -14.31
C GLN A 157 -6.78 4.92 -14.89
N LEU A 158 -6.45 3.97 -15.76
CA LEU A 158 -5.13 3.89 -16.40
C LEU A 158 -4.81 5.14 -17.22
N ARG A 159 -5.77 5.65 -18.00
CA ARG A 159 -5.62 6.90 -18.77
C ARG A 159 -5.28 8.07 -17.85
N ALA A 160 -6.00 8.22 -16.74
CA ALA A 160 -5.73 9.24 -15.75
C ALA A 160 -4.31 9.11 -15.13
N LEU A 161 -3.89 7.89 -14.81
CA LEU A 161 -2.56 7.60 -14.25
C LEU A 161 -1.44 7.94 -15.24
N PHE A 162 -1.55 7.50 -16.50
CA PHE A 162 -0.56 7.80 -17.54
C PHE A 162 -0.50 9.31 -17.83
N ARG A 163 -1.61 10.01 -17.90
CA ARG A 163 -1.63 11.47 -18.02
C ARG A 163 -0.93 12.15 -16.85
N ALA A 164 -1.18 11.70 -15.65
CA ALA A 164 -0.55 12.24 -14.44
C ALA A 164 0.95 11.97 -14.35
N SER A 165 1.47 10.96 -15.03
CA SER A 165 2.89 10.62 -15.07
C SER A 165 3.79 11.77 -15.56
N MET A 166 3.25 12.69 -16.36
CA MET A 166 3.96 13.89 -16.82
C MET A 166 4.28 14.88 -15.70
N PHE A 167 3.64 14.75 -14.55
CA PHE A 167 3.72 15.74 -13.47
C PHE A 167 4.51 15.27 -12.24
N GLY A 168 5.06 14.06 -12.27
CA GLY A 168 5.89 13.54 -11.20
C GLY A 168 6.37 12.11 -11.46
N ASN A 169 6.88 11.46 -10.42
CA ASN A 169 7.41 10.10 -10.49
C ASN A 169 6.34 9.09 -10.04
N ILE A 170 5.42 8.76 -10.94
CA ILE A 170 4.33 7.82 -10.70
C ILE A 170 4.75 6.40 -11.08
N SER A 171 4.40 5.44 -10.22
CA SER A 171 4.40 4.00 -10.51
C SER A 171 3.00 3.44 -10.30
N ILE A 172 2.63 2.40 -11.05
CA ILE A 172 1.31 1.76 -10.98
C ILE A 172 1.45 0.38 -10.35
N MET A 173 0.57 0.05 -9.42
CA MET A 173 0.55 -1.23 -8.73
C MET A 173 -0.81 -1.91 -8.87
N TYR A 174 -0.81 -3.19 -9.28
CA TYR A 174 -2.02 -3.98 -9.50
C TYR A 174 -2.28 -4.93 -8.34
N PRO A 175 -3.46 -4.85 -7.66
CA PRO A 175 -3.79 -5.67 -6.51
C PRO A 175 -4.37 -7.04 -6.91
N MET A 176 -4.40 -7.98 -5.97
CA MET A 176 -5.12 -9.27 -6.04
C MET A 176 -4.72 -10.18 -7.20
N ILE A 177 -3.48 -10.13 -7.61
CA ILE A 177 -2.94 -10.97 -8.68
C ILE A 177 -2.82 -12.44 -8.22
N ILE A 178 -3.22 -13.37 -9.07
CA ILE A 178 -3.09 -14.82 -8.86
C ILE A 178 -2.41 -15.56 -10.01
N SER A 179 -2.18 -14.90 -11.15
CA SER A 179 -1.62 -15.55 -12.33
C SER A 179 -0.82 -14.60 -13.24
N VAL A 180 0.10 -15.18 -14.00
CA VAL A 180 0.82 -14.48 -15.09
C VAL A 180 -0.15 -14.07 -16.20
N THR A 181 -1.23 -14.83 -16.41
CA THR A 181 -2.24 -14.54 -17.41
C THR A 181 -2.93 -13.19 -17.13
N GLU A 182 -3.28 -12.91 -15.85
CA GLU A 182 -3.83 -11.62 -15.46
C GLU A 182 -2.86 -10.47 -15.77
N VAL A 183 -1.57 -10.64 -15.47
CA VAL A 183 -0.55 -9.63 -15.79
C VAL A 183 -0.44 -9.38 -17.29
N LYS A 184 -0.53 -10.42 -18.12
CA LYS A 184 -0.54 -10.28 -19.59
C LYS A 184 -1.80 -9.58 -20.09
N GLN A 185 -2.95 -9.85 -19.49
CA GLN A 185 -4.21 -9.12 -19.82
C GLN A 185 -4.10 -7.64 -19.44
N ILE A 186 -3.53 -7.33 -18.26
CA ILE A 186 -3.26 -5.95 -17.85
C ILE A 186 -2.35 -5.25 -18.86
N LYS A 187 -1.25 -5.87 -19.25
CA LYS A 187 -0.32 -5.31 -20.25
C LYS A 187 -0.99 -5.03 -21.59
N ALA A 188 -1.89 -5.90 -22.03
CA ALA A 188 -2.65 -5.69 -23.25
C ALA A 188 -3.56 -4.44 -23.15
N ILE A 189 -4.26 -4.28 -22.03
CA ILE A 189 -5.12 -3.10 -21.78
C ILE A 189 -4.24 -1.83 -21.66
N VAL A 190 -3.10 -1.89 -21.00
CA VAL A 190 -2.15 -0.78 -20.94
C VAL A 190 -1.66 -0.37 -22.32
N ALA A 191 -1.35 -1.33 -23.20
CA ALA A 191 -0.94 -1.06 -24.57
C ALA A 191 -2.06 -0.36 -25.37
N GLU A 192 -3.30 -0.77 -25.19
CA GLU A 192 -4.46 -0.09 -25.79
C GLU A 192 -4.60 1.35 -25.28
N VAL A 193 -4.48 1.56 -23.97
CA VAL A 193 -4.53 2.90 -23.34
C VAL A 193 -3.43 3.80 -23.91
N LYS A 194 -2.19 3.33 -23.96
CA LYS A 194 -1.06 4.08 -24.54
C LYS A 194 -1.30 4.45 -25.99
N LYS A 195 -1.84 3.51 -26.78
CA LYS A 195 -2.20 3.74 -28.18
C LYS A 195 -3.27 4.84 -28.29
N GLU A 196 -4.36 4.75 -27.52
CA GLU A 196 -5.44 5.74 -27.52
C GLU A 196 -4.92 7.15 -27.16
N LEU A 197 -4.09 7.26 -26.11
CA LEU A 197 -3.50 8.53 -25.70
C LEU A 197 -2.61 9.10 -26.80
N THR A 198 -1.81 8.26 -27.46
CA THR A 198 -0.93 8.67 -28.57
C THR A 198 -1.75 9.19 -29.77
N GLU A 199 -2.79 8.47 -30.16
CA GLU A 199 -3.68 8.86 -31.28
C GLU A 199 -4.43 10.18 -30.99
N GLN A 200 -4.71 10.45 -29.71
CA GLN A 200 -5.35 11.70 -29.26
C GLN A 200 -4.36 12.84 -29.02
N GLY A 201 -3.05 12.61 -29.17
CA GLY A 201 -2.01 13.60 -28.91
C GLY A 201 -1.90 13.98 -27.43
N ILE A 202 -2.32 13.12 -26.51
CA ILE A 202 -2.25 13.34 -25.07
C ILE A 202 -0.90 12.83 -24.56
N PRO A 203 -0.05 13.69 -23.94
CA PRO A 203 1.27 13.29 -23.48
C PRO A 203 1.23 12.39 -22.24
N PHE A 204 2.13 11.42 -22.19
CA PHE A 204 2.38 10.54 -21.06
C PHE A 204 3.82 10.04 -21.08
N LYS A 205 4.34 9.55 -19.95
CA LYS A 205 5.62 8.85 -19.89
C LYS A 205 5.42 7.39 -20.28
N ASP A 206 6.21 6.90 -21.22
CA ASP A 206 6.13 5.51 -21.69
C ASP A 206 6.76 4.51 -20.69
N ASP A 207 7.73 4.98 -19.91
CA ASP A 207 8.53 4.22 -18.95
C ASP A 207 7.99 4.22 -17.52
N VAL A 208 6.67 4.42 -17.34
CA VAL A 208 6.04 4.30 -16.03
C VAL A 208 6.24 2.90 -15.47
N GLU A 209 6.86 2.81 -14.31
CA GLU A 209 7.07 1.56 -13.59
C GLU A 209 5.73 0.89 -13.23
N GLN A 210 5.60 -0.41 -13.48
CA GLN A 210 4.40 -1.17 -13.21
C GLN A 210 4.74 -2.42 -12.40
N GLY A 211 4.15 -2.53 -11.24
CA GLY A 211 4.34 -3.65 -10.32
C GLY A 211 3.05 -4.30 -9.90
N VAL A 212 3.17 -5.36 -9.13
CA VAL A 212 2.03 -6.07 -8.57
C VAL A 212 2.10 -6.12 -7.06
N MET A 213 0.94 -6.11 -6.43
CA MET A 213 0.84 -6.43 -5.02
C MET A 213 0.84 -7.94 -4.86
N ILE A 214 1.80 -8.45 -4.08
CA ILE A 214 1.87 -9.86 -3.72
C ILE A 214 1.12 -10.03 -2.39
N GLU A 215 -0.09 -10.49 -2.48
CA GLU A 215 -0.99 -10.58 -1.32
C GLU A 215 -1.85 -11.86 -1.31
N THR A 216 -1.63 -12.74 -2.29
CA THR A 216 -2.25 -14.06 -2.34
C THR A 216 -1.17 -15.14 -2.26
N PRO A 217 -1.43 -16.28 -1.60
CA PRO A 217 -0.49 -17.42 -1.60
C PRO A 217 -0.15 -17.91 -3.01
N ALA A 218 -1.10 -17.81 -3.95
CA ALA A 218 -0.86 -18.15 -5.35
C ALA A 218 0.22 -17.27 -5.98
N ALA A 219 0.13 -15.95 -5.79
CA ALA A 219 1.13 -15.01 -6.30
C ALA A 219 2.52 -15.26 -5.69
N VAL A 220 2.60 -15.59 -4.40
CA VAL A 220 3.86 -15.96 -3.74
C VAL A 220 4.49 -17.17 -4.43
N MET A 221 3.72 -18.21 -4.64
CA MET A 221 4.22 -19.49 -5.22
C MET A 221 4.71 -19.36 -6.66
N ILE A 222 4.19 -18.38 -7.41
CA ILE A 222 4.59 -18.10 -8.80
C ILE A 222 5.37 -16.79 -8.93
N SER A 223 5.90 -16.24 -7.83
CA SER A 223 6.58 -14.95 -7.83
C SER A 223 7.84 -14.94 -8.71
N ASP A 224 8.50 -16.09 -8.92
CA ASP A 224 9.59 -16.24 -9.89
C ASP A 224 9.15 -16.03 -11.34
N LEU A 225 7.91 -16.39 -11.68
CA LEU A 225 7.32 -16.15 -12.99
C LEU A 225 6.81 -14.72 -13.12
N LEU A 226 6.16 -14.20 -12.08
CA LEU A 226 5.66 -12.82 -12.04
C LEU A 226 6.77 -11.79 -12.11
N ALA A 227 7.92 -12.05 -11.47
CA ALA A 227 9.07 -11.15 -11.48
C ALA A 227 9.64 -10.86 -12.88
N LYS A 228 9.44 -11.75 -13.84
CA LYS A 228 9.82 -11.57 -15.25
C LYS A 228 8.90 -10.63 -16.01
N GLU A 229 7.75 -10.32 -15.46
CA GLU A 229 6.68 -9.59 -16.14
C GLU A 229 6.47 -8.18 -15.60
N VAL A 230 7.05 -7.83 -14.46
CA VAL A 230 6.81 -6.56 -13.77
C VAL A 230 8.09 -5.90 -13.28
N ASP A 231 8.01 -4.64 -12.89
CA ASP A 231 9.16 -3.83 -12.48
C ASP A 231 9.42 -3.88 -10.97
N PHE A 232 8.43 -4.26 -10.18
CA PHE A 232 8.56 -4.40 -8.72
C PHE A 232 7.45 -5.25 -8.10
N PHE A 233 7.71 -5.70 -6.87
CA PHE A 233 6.71 -6.27 -5.98
C PHE A 233 6.49 -5.38 -4.76
N SER A 234 5.24 -5.26 -4.33
CA SER A 234 4.88 -4.73 -3.02
C SER A 234 4.04 -5.76 -2.28
N ILE A 235 4.51 -6.19 -1.11
CA ILE A 235 3.87 -7.28 -0.38
C ILE A 235 2.75 -6.72 0.50
N GLY A 236 1.52 -7.12 0.20
CA GLY A 236 0.33 -6.78 0.97
C GLY A 236 0.12 -7.76 2.13
N THR A 237 0.83 -7.55 3.24
CA THR A 237 0.92 -8.53 4.33
C THR A 237 -0.40 -8.79 5.02
N ASN A 238 -1.34 -7.85 5.02
CA ASN A 238 -2.65 -8.03 5.67
C ASN A 238 -3.48 -9.10 4.95
N ASP A 239 -3.67 -8.96 3.64
CA ASP A 239 -4.40 -9.94 2.84
C ASP A 239 -3.61 -11.25 2.70
N LEU A 240 -2.27 -11.18 2.56
CA LEU A 240 -1.44 -12.38 2.52
C LEU A 240 -1.60 -13.22 3.79
N THR A 241 -1.58 -12.61 4.97
CA THR A 241 -1.79 -13.30 6.25
C THR A 241 -3.19 -13.91 6.31
N GLN A 242 -4.22 -13.13 5.97
CA GLN A 242 -5.62 -13.56 5.94
C GLN A 242 -5.81 -14.81 5.08
N TYR A 243 -5.30 -14.80 3.85
CA TYR A 243 -5.46 -15.93 2.92
C TYR A 243 -4.57 -17.12 3.28
N THR A 244 -3.38 -16.87 3.81
CA THR A 244 -2.46 -17.96 4.21
C THR A 244 -2.98 -18.73 5.40
N LEU A 245 -3.51 -18.03 6.41
CA LEU A 245 -4.03 -18.65 7.62
C LEU A 245 -5.51 -19.04 7.49
N ALA A 246 -6.20 -18.64 6.41
CA ALA A 246 -7.64 -18.81 6.22
C ALA A 246 -8.46 -18.20 7.39
N ILE A 247 -8.05 -17.03 7.87
CA ILE A 247 -8.67 -16.32 8.99
C ILE A 247 -9.13 -14.96 8.50
N ASP A 248 -10.41 -14.65 8.66
CA ASP A 248 -10.95 -13.32 8.43
C ASP A 248 -10.45 -12.35 9.51
N ARG A 249 -9.58 -11.42 9.10
CA ARG A 249 -8.98 -10.40 9.99
C ARG A 249 -9.98 -9.42 10.60
N GLN A 250 -11.22 -9.38 10.09
CA GLN A 250 -12.29 -8.54 10.64
C GLN A 250 -13.14 -9.27 11.66
N ASN A 251 -12.93 -10.56 11.84
CA ASN A 251 -13.67 -11.37 12.79
C ASN A 251 -13.02 -11.35 14.18
N ALA A 252 -13.49 -10.47 15.05
CA ALA A 252 -12.96 -10.30 16.41
C ALA A 252 -12.93 -11.61 17.25
N LYS A 253 -13.71 -12.62 16.88
CA LYS A 253 -13.65 -13.93 17.57
C LYS A 253 -12.38 -14.72 17.24
N LEU A 254 -11.68 -14.35 16.18
CA LEU A 254 -10.48 -15.03 15.69
C LEU A 254 -9.20 -14.25 16.00
N ASP A 255 -9.26 -13.08 16.62
CA ASP A 255 -8.11 -12.22 16.91
C ASP A 255 -7.00 -12.96 17.67
N ASN A 256 -7.37 -13.88 18.55
CA ASN A 256 -6.42 -14.65 19.36
C ASN A 256 -5.63 -15.71 18.59
N ILE A 257 -6.07 -16.06 17.37
CA ILE A 257 -5.38 -17.00 16.48
C ILE A 257 -4.87 -16.36 15.18
N TYR A 258 -5.22 -15.10 14.93
CA TYR A 258 -4.68 -14.32 13.83
C TYR A 258 -3.27 -13.84 14.19
N ASP A 259 -2.26 -14.50 13.64
CA ASP A 259 -0.85 -14.22 13.90
C ASP A 259 -0.18 -13.69 12.62
N SER A 260 0.06 -12.37 12.57
CA SER A 260 0.77 -11.74 11.46
C SER A 260 2.27 -12.09 11.43
N HIS A 261 2.83 -12.57 12.56
CA HIS A 261 4.22 -13.06 12.67
C HIS A 261 4.36 -14.54 12.34
N HIS A 262 3.29 -15.17 11.85
CA HIS A 262 3.29 -16.61 11.58
C HIS A 262 4.42 -17.01 10.63
N GLU A 263 5.13 -18.10 10.96
CA GLU A 263 6.31 -18.56 10.21
C GLU A 263 6.02 -18.76 8.72
N ALA A 264 4.83 -19.22 8.37
CA ALA A 264 4.44 -19.40 6.97
C ALA A 264 4.43 -18.06 6.21
N VAL A 265 3.93 -16.99 6.83
CA VAL A 265 3.90 -15.65 6.23
C VAL A 265 5.32 -15.11 6.06
N LEU A 266 6.17 -15.23 7.09
CA LEU A 266 7.57 -14.78 7.02
C LEU A 266 8.37 -15.54 5.95
N ARG A 267 8.16 -16.84 5.81
CA ARG A 267 8.77 -17.65 4.72
C ARG A 267 8.30 -17.22 3.34
N MET A 268 7.01 -16.88 3.20
CA MET A 268 6.46 -16.37 1.95
C MET A 268 7.07 -15.02 1.58
N ILE A 269 7.24 -14.11 2.54
CA ILE A 269 7.91 -12.81 2.33
C ILE A 269 9.34 -13.03 1.82
N GLN A 270 10.11 -13.91 2.45
CA GLN A 270 11.47 -14.23 2.01
C GLN A 270 11.48 -14.77 0.57
N MET A 271 10.58 -15.70 0.25
CA MET A 271 10.48 -16.27 -1.12
C MET A 271 10.21 -15.18 -2.16
N VAL A 272 9.34 -14.23 -1.87
CA VAL A 272 9.00 -13.12 -2.77
C VAL A 272 10.22 -12.21 -3.00
N ILE A 273 10.93 -11.85 -1.93
CA ILE A 273 12.14 -11.03 -2.01
C ILE A 273 13.22 -11.73 -2.85
N ASP A 274 13.49 -13.00 -2.57
CA ASP A 274 14.49 -13.77 -3.29
C ASP A 274 14.15 -13.90 -4.78
N ASN A 275 12.90 -14.14 -5.14
CA ASN A 275 12.45 -14.25 -6.51
C ASN A 275 12.49 -12.91 -7.24
N ALA A 276 12.16 -11.81 -6.57
CA ALA A 276 12.31 -10.46 -7.12
C ALA A 276 13.77 -10.17 -7.46
N HIS A 277 14.67 -10.39 -6.52
CA HIS A 277 16.10 -10.11 -6.70
C HIS A 277 16.77 -10.97 -7.76
N LYS A 278 16.36 -12.23 -7.95
CA LYS A 278 16.84 -13.07 -9.05
C LYS A 278 16.58 -12.47 -10.42
N GLU A 279 15.48 -11.76 -10.58
CA GLU A 279 15.10 -11.10 -11.84
C GLU A 279 15.51 -9.62 -11.86
N GLY A 280 16.21 -9.12 -10.84
CA GLY A 280 16.71 -7.76 -10.76
C GLY A 280 15.66 -6.69 -10.48
N ILE A 281 14.49 -7.07 -9.98
CA ILE A 281 13.44 -6.14 -9.53
C ILE A 281 13.48 -5.96 -8.01
N TRP A 282 12.97 -4.83 -7.52
CA TRP A 282 12.91 -4.56 -6.08
C TRP A 282 11.62 -5.08 -5.45
N ALA A 283 11.67 -5.35 -4.13
CA ALA A 283 10.54 -5.80 -3.35
C ALA A 283 10.38 -4.96 -2.08
N GLY A 284 9.15 -4.50 -1.84
CA GLY A 284 8.77 -3.74 -0.64
C GLY A 284 7.61 -4.39 0.11
N ILE A 285 7.30 -3.82 1.29
CA ILE A 285 6.14 -4.18 2.11
C ILE A 285 5.29 -2.94 2.30
N CYS A 286 4.01 -3.01 1.96
CA CYS A 286 3.04 -1.94 2.19
C CYS A 286 1.94 -2.28 3.20
N GLY A 287 1.90 -3.51 3.69
CA GLY A 287 0.99 -3.92 4.76
C GLY A 287 1.44 -3.42 6.14
N GLU A 288 0.56 -3.58 7.13
CA GLU A 288 0.81 -3.13 8.51
C GLU A 288 2.06 -3.74 9.14
N LEU A 289 2.44 -4.93 8.71
CA LEU A 289 3.63 -5.62 9.19
C LEU A 289 4.92 -4.83 8.90
N GLY A 290 4.92 -4.00 7.85
CA GLY A 290 6.05 -3.10 7.54
C GLY A 290 6.34 -2.06 8.61
N ALA A 291 5.34 -1.70 9.42
CA ALA A 291 5.47 -0.77 10.55
C ALA A 291 5.86 -1.45 11.87
N ASP A 292 5.90 -2.78 11.90
CA ASP A 292 6.26 -3.52 13.10
C ASP A 292 7.77 -3.48 13.34
N THR A 293 8.17 -2.65 14.29
CA THR A 293 9.58 -2.45 14.63
C THR A 293 10.27 -3.70 15.19
N THR A 294 9.52 -4.68 15.66
CA THR A 294 10.08 -5.96 16.15
C THR A 294 10.57 -6.84 15.01
N LEU A 295 10.03 -6.65 13.79
CA LEU A 295 10.41 -7.37 12.58
C LEU A 295 11.34 -6.59 11.64
N THR A 296 11.59 -5.31 11.90
CA THR A 296 12.41 -4.47 11.01
C THR A 296 13.78 -5.10 10.73
N GLU A 297 14.51 -5.56 11.76
CA GLU A 297 15.81 -6.21 11.58
C GLU A 297 15.69 -7.49 10.73
N HIS A 298 14.63 -8.26 10.93
CA HIS A 298 14.37 -9.48 10.16
C HIS A 298 14.12 -9.18 8.69
N PHE A 299 13.33 -8.16 8.39
CA PHE A 299 13.12 -7.73 7.00
C PHE A 299 14.39 -7.22 6.33
N ILE A 300 15.24 -6.51 7.08
CA ILE A 300 16.55 -6.08 6.60
C ILE A 300 17.42 -7.29 6.26
N GLN A 301 17.44 -8.31 7.11
CA GLN A 301 18.19 -9.55 6.87
C GLN A 301 17.66 -10.35 5.68
N MET A 302 16.35 -10.28 5.41
CA MET A 302 15.72 -10.85 4.22
C MET A 302 16.11 -10.12 2.92
N GLY A 303 16.65 -8.90 3.01
CA GLY A 303 17.02 -8.08 1.87
C GLY A 303 15.91 -7.18 1.35
N ILE A 304 14.95 -6.78 2.20
CA ILE A 304 13.87 -5.87 1.78
C ILE A 304 14.43 -4.54 1.26
N ASP A 305 13.83 -4.01 0.19
CA ASP A 305 14.26 -2.75 -0.43
C ASP A 305 13.45 -1.54 0.04
N GLU A 306 12.21 -1.77 0.47
CA GLU A 306 11.27 -0.70 0.83
C GLU A 306 10.32 -1.14 1.92
N LEU A 307 10.03 -0.23 2.85
CA LEU A 307 8.96 -0.35 3.83
C LEU A 307 8.03 0.85 3.70
N SER A 308 6.74 0.60 3.45
CA SER A 308 5.72 1.64 3.35
C SER A 308 4.77 1.56 4.55
N VAL A 309 4.71 2.65 5.30
CA VAL A 309 4.06 2.70 6.60
C VAL A 309 3.10 3.90 6.71
N SER A 310 2.27 3.94 7.73
CA SER A 310 1.47 5.13 8.02
C SER A 310 2.36 6.36 8.24
N PRO A 311 2.02 7.54 7.73
CA PRO A 311 2.87 8.73 7.82
C PRO A 311 2.95 9.36 9.22
N THR A 312 2.31 8.78 10.23
CA THR A 312 2.28 9.30 11.63
C THR A 312 2.98 8.39 12.60
#